data_c9daec95f385d0ba722d67d0e0145f54
#
_entry.id   c9daec95f385d0ba722d67d0e0145f54
#
_cell.length_a   1.000
_cell.length_b   1.000
_cell.length_c   1.000
_cell.angle_alpha   90.00
_cell.angle_beta   90.00
_cell.angle_gamma   90.00
#
_symmetry.space_group_name_H-M   'P 1'
#
loop_
_entity.id
_entity.type
_entity.pdbx_description
1 polymer ?
#
loop_
_entity_poly.entity_id
_entity_poly.type
_entity_poly.pdbx_seq_one_letter_code
_entity_poly.pdbx_strand_id
1 'polypeptide(L)'
;MKTIACFGDSLIEGFPFAPENSWIAQVKKNTGIRMLNHGICGECCDDIKDRLIWRPLSKDVNHVLFEGGMNDIIQGCPPTFSIEQIKLAKQFCDEQDAKFCLVLPWLCGAEELNHLIERLRSAMIGEFEGQCYLLDFEPMFLTKKHRMEWFIWDGVHPKAETYEALGNFASPLLERWIKEG
;
A
#
# COMPACT_ATOMS: atom_id res chain seq x y z
N MET A 1 1.40 -18.81 -13.00
CA MET A 1 1.53 -17.33 -13.06
C MET A 1 1.32 -16.83 -11.64
N LYS A 2 2.26 -16.04 -11.08
CA LYS A 2 2.10 -15.56 -9.70
C LYS A 2 1.03 -14.46 -9.65
N THR A 3 0.19 -14.49 -8.62
CA THR A 3 -0.92 -13.56 -8.41
C THR A 3 -0.69 -12.79 -7.12
N ILE A 4 -0.78 -11.46 -7.17
CA ILE A 4 -0.73 -10.59 -5.99
C ILE A 4 -2.13 -10.05 -5.71
N ALA A 5 -2.67 -10.30 -4.51
CA ALA A 5 -3.88 -9.66 -4.03
C ALA A 5 -3.49 -8.38 -3.26
N CYS A 6 -3.99 -7.23 -3.71
CA CYS A 6 -3.64 -5.91 -3.18
C CYS A 6 -4.80 -5.38 -2.34
N PHE A 7 -4.67 -5.43 -1.03
CA PHE A 7 -5.64 -4.92 -0.07
C PHE A 7 -5.21 -3.55 0.43
N GLY A 8 -6.12 -2.62 0.47
CA GLY A 8 -5.85 -1.27 0.95
C GLY A 8 -7.05 -0.34 0.80
N ASP A 9 -6.78 0.92 0.97
CA ASP A 9 -7.76 1.99 0.92
C ASP A 9 -7.84 2.68 -0.47
N SER A 10 -8.13 3.97 -0.49
CA SER A 10 -8.23 4.80 -1.70
C SER A 10 -6.94 4.83 -2.53
N LEU A 11 -5.77 4.64 -1.90
CA LEU A 11 -4.47 4.66 -2.56
C LEU A 11 -4.21 3.38 -3.35
N ILE A 12 -4.81 2.26 -2.97
CA ILE A 12 -4.84 1.01 -3.74
C ILE A 12 -5.95 1.08 -4.80
N GLU A 13 -7.15 1.56 -4.43
CA GLU A 13 -8.28 1.70 -5.36
C GLU A 13 -7.90 2.55 -6.58
N GLY A 14 -7.18 3.66 -6.34
CA GLY A 14 -6.77 4.62 -7.37
C GLY A 14 -7.60 5.91 -7.37
N PHE A 15 -8.28 6.22 -6.25
CA PHE A 15 -9.09 7.42 -6.10
C PHE A 15 -8.28 8.71 -6.39
N PRO A 16 -8.84 9.71 -7.06
CA PRO A 16 -10.24 9.87 -7.51
C PRO A 16 -10.53 9.29 -8.91
N PHE A 17 -9.62 8.50 -9.44
CA PHE A 17 -9.75 7.93 -10.78
C PHE A 17 -10.38 6.53 -10.72
N ALA A 18 -10.66 5.96 -11.89
CA ALA A 18 -11.10 4.57 -11.98
C ALA A 18 -9.93 3.61 -11.63
N PRO A 19 -10.21 2.41 -11.08
CA PRO A 19 -9.16 1.45 -10.68
C PRO A 19 -8.18 1.07 -11.80
N GLU A 20 -8.59 1.19 -13.06
CA GLU A 20 -7.75 0.97 -14.24
C GLU A 20 -6.63 2.02 -14.38
N ASN A 21 -6.73 3.15 -13.69
CA ASN A 21 -5.72 4.20 -13.63
C ASN A 21 -4.89 4.16 -12.35
N SER A 22 -5.12 3.18 -11.47
CA SER A 22 -4.34 3.00 -10.25
C SER A 22 -2.90 2.57 -10.56
N TRP A 23 -2.00 2.78 -9.61
CA TRP A 23 -0.63 2.26 -9.73
C TRP A 23 -0.58 0.72 -9.80
N ILE A 24 -1.57 0.03 -9.20
CA ILE A 24 -1.74 -1.42 -9.32
C ILE A 24 -1.98 -1.85 -10.77
N ALA A 25 -2.85 -1.12 -11.48
CA ALA A 25 -3.11 -1.38 -12.90
C ALA A 25 -1.87 -1.10 -13.77
N GLN A 26 -1.10 -0.07 -13.43
CA GLN A 26 0.15 0.25 -14.12
C GLN A 26 1.21 -0.84 -13.91
N VAL A 27 1.38 -1.38 -12.69
CA VAL A 27 2.26 -2.54 -12.45
C VAL A 27 1.84 -3.72 -13.29
N LYS A 28 0.55 -4.06 -13.32
CA LYS A 28 0.01 -5.15 -14.16
C LYS A 28 0.36 -4.95 -15.63
N LYS A 29 0.21 -3.73 -16.15
CA LYS A 29 0.54 -3.37 -17.54
C LYS A 29 2.02 -3.56 -17.83
N ASN A 30 2.90 -3.14 -16.93
CA ASN A 30 4.34 -3.16 -17.13
C ASN A 30 4.95 -4.56 -17.04
N THR A 31 4.42 -5.40 -16.15
CA THR A 31 5.08 -6.67 -15.75
C THR A 31 4.32 -7.90 -16.21
N GLY A 32 3.05 -7.79 -16.54
CA GLY A 32 2.17 -8.93 -16.79
C GLY A 32 1.81 -9.73 -15.53
N ILE A 33 2.27 -9.33 -14.34
CA ILE A 33 1.85 -9.95 -13.08
C ILE A 33 0.34 -9.78 -12.91
N ARG A 34 -0.35 -10.84 -12.49
CA ARG A 34 -1.77 -10.75 -12.15
C ARG A 34 -1.95 -10.00 -10.83
N MET A 35 -2.37 -8.75 -10.92
CA MET A 35 -2.67 -7.89 -9.77
C MET A 35 -4.19 -7.86 -9.56
N LEU A 36 -4.65 -8.18 -8.34
CA LEU A 36 -6.05 -8.10 -7.94
C LEU A 36 -6.21 -6.88 -7.03
N ASN A 37 -6.86 -5.84 -7.54
CA ASN A 37 -7.10 -4.61 -6.77
C ASN A 37 -8.31 -4.82 -5.85
N HIS A 38 -8.07 -4.79 -4.54
CA HIS A 38 -9.05 -4.85 -3.46
C HIS A 38 -8.97 -3.58 -2.60
N GLY A 39 -8.69 -2.42 -3.21
CA GLY A 39 -8.76 -1.12 -2.55
C GLY A 39 -10.22 -0.70 -2.33
N ILE A 40 -10.50 -0.08 -1.19
CA ILE A 40 -11.80 0.55 -0.89
C ILE A 40 -11.53 1.89 -0.20
N CYS A 41 -12.01 2.97 -0.82
CA CYS A 41 -11.82 4.33 -0.32
C CYS A 41 -12.33 4.50 1.12
N GLY A 42 -11.51 5.12 1.97
CA GLY A 42 -11.88 5.49 3.34
C GLY A 42 -11.68 4.40 4.40
N GLU A 43 -11.29 3.19 4.02
CA GLU A 43 -11.08 2.11 4.99
C GLU A 43 -9.86 2.35 5.88
N CYS A 44 -10.00 1.99 7.16
CA CYS A 44 -8.91 1.88 8.13
C CYS A 44 -8.28 0.49 8.12
N CYS A 45 -7.16 0.32 8.82
CA CYS A 45 -6.42 -0.95 8.85
C CYS A 45 -7.25 -2.13 9.35
N ASP A 46 -8.19 -1.91 10.27
CA ASP A 46 -9.09 -2.96 10.77
C ASP A 46 -10.08 -3.43 9.69
N ASP A 47 -10.68 -2.50 8.94
CA ASP A 47 -11.57 -2.83 7.82
C ASP A 47 -10.84 -3.63 6.75
N ILE A 48 -9.65 -3.15 6.34
CA ILE A 48 -8.80 -3.81 5.33
C ILE A 48 -8.40 -5.21 5.78
N LYS A 49 -7.94 -5.36 7.03
CA LYS A 49 -7.58 -6.64 7.64
C LYS A 49 -8.79 -7.57 7.71
N ASP A 50 -9.96 -7.08 8.13
CA ASP A 50 -11.18 -7.88 8.23
C ASP A 50 -11.58 -8.42 6.86
N ARG A 51 -11.54 -7.61 5.80
CA ARG A 51 -11.82 -8.08 4.43
C ARG A 51 -10.81 -9.12 3.95
N LEU A 52 -9.55 -8.99 4.32
CA LEU A 52 -8.52 -9.97 3.98
C LEU A 52 -8.79 -11.31 4.67
N ILE A 53 -9.11 -11.29 5.98
CA ILE A 53 -9.33 -12.49 6.77
C ILE A 53 -10.66 -13.19 6.42
N TRP A 54 -11.73 -12.42 6.19
CA TRP A 54 -13.06 -12.97 5.89
C TRP A 54 -13.20 -13.47 4.44
N ARG A 55 -12.27 -13.13 3.57
CA ARG A 55 -12.23 -13.62 2.19
C ARG A 55 -11.11 -14.65 2.05
N PRO A 56 -11.43 -15.94 1.94
CA PRO A 56 -10.39 -16.94 1.68
C PRO A 56 -9.59 -16.54 0.45
N LEU A 57 -8.26 -16.54 0.57
CA LEU A 57 -7.41 -16.33 -0.59
C LEU A 57 -7.68 -17.44 -1.60
N SER A 58 -7.88 -17.07 -2.87
CA SER A 58 -8.00 -18.09 -3.92
C SER A 58 -6.67 -18.83 -4.05
N LYS A 59 -6.72 -20.12 -4.41
CA LYS A 59 -5.55 -21.03 -4.47
C LYS A 59 -4.41 -20.54 -5.37
N ASP A 60 -4.68 -19.60 -6.24
CA ASP A 60 -3.70 -18.98 -7.14
C ASP A 60 -3.08 -17.70 -6.55
N VAL A 61 -3.57 -17.20 -5.41
CA VAL A 61 -2.99 -16.09 -4.68
C VAL A 61 -1.93 -16.62 -3.73
N ASN A 62 -0.68 -16.24 -3.97
CA ASN A 62 0.47 -16.62 -3.15
C ASN A 62 1.26 -15.40 -2.63
N HIS A 63 0.77 -14.20 -2.96
CA HIS A 63 1.35 -12.94 -2.50
C HIS A 63 0.21 -11.98 -2.12
N VAL A 64 0.34 -11.33 -0.98
CA VAL A 64 -0.57 -10.30 -0.50
C VAL A 64 0.21 -9.00 -0.33
N LEU A 65 -0.29 -7.94 -0.91
CA LEU A 65 0.19 -6.59 -0.70
C LEU A 65 -0.85 -5.87 0.16
N PHE A 66 -0.41 -5.31 1.28
CA PHE A 66 -1.24 -4.58 2.23
C PHE A 66 -0.79 -3.11 2.29
N GLU A 67 -1.73 -2.21 2.15
CA GLU A 67 -1.55 -0.77 2.31
C GLU A 67 -2.64 -0.24 3.22
N GLY A 68 -2.31 0.69 4.13
CA GLY A 68 -3.26 1.32 5.03
C GLY A 68 -2.58 2.12 6.13
N GLY A 69 -3.40 2.76 6.95
CA GLY A 69 -2.97 3.55 8.09
C GLY A 69 -3.13 5.05 7.93
N MET A 70 -3.28 5.56 6.70
CA MET A 70 -3.56 6.98 6.48
C MET A 70 -4.91 7.40 7.08
N ASN A 71 -5.97 6.64 6.83
CA ASN A 71 -7.28 6.93 7.41
C ASN A 71 -7.28 6.79 8.92
N ASP A 72 -6.54 5.82 9.47
CA ASP A 72 -6.39 5.64 10.93
C ASP A 72 -5.85 6.91 11.59
N ILE A 73 -4.73 7.45 11.10
CA ILE A 73 -4.12 8.66 11.70
C ILE A 73 -4.96 9.91 11.47
N ILE A 74 -5.65 10.04 10.33
CA ILE A 74 -6.57 11.14 10.05
C ILE A 74 -7.77 11.08 11.03
N GLN A 75 -8.22 9.88 11.40
CA GLN A 75 -9.28 9.67 12.40
C GLN A 75 -8.76 9.76 13.85
N GLY A 76 -7.46 10.01 14.05
CA GLY A 76 -6.87 10.19 15.37
C GLY A 76 -6.46 8.89 16.08
N CYS A 77 -6.43 7.76 15.37
CA CYS A 77 -5.93 6.50 15.93
C CYS A 77 -4.41 6.59 16.15
N PRO A 78 -3.89 6.02 17.24
CA PRO A 78 -2.46 5.97 17.47
C PRO A 78 -1.80 4.95 16.50
N PRO A 79 -0.52 5.11 16.14
CA PRO A 79 0.19 4.16 15.27
C PRO A 79 0.15 2.70 15.75
N THR A 80 0.07 2.47 17.05
CA THR A 80 -0.06 1.13 17.65
C THR A 80 -1.32 0.41 17.21
N PHE A 81 -2.42 1.13 16.96
CA PHE A 81 -3.65 0.55 16.44
C PHE A 81 -3.41 -0.07 15.05
N SER A 82 -2.88 0.72 14.11
CA SER A 82 -2.58 0.22 12.74
C SER A 82 -1.60 -0.95 12.78
N ILE A 83 -0.55 -0.87 13.61
CA ILE A 83 0.44 -1.94 13.79
C ILE A 83 -0.22 -3.26 14.22
N GLU A 84 -1.12 -3.23 15.18
CA GLU A 84 -1.84 -4.42 15.66
C GLU A 84 -2.68 -5.07 14.53
N GLN A 85 -3.39 -4.25 13.75
CA GLN A 85 -4.19 -4.77 12.64
C GLN A 85 -3.32 -5.37 11.52
N ILE A 86 -2.20 -4.73 11.20
CA ILE A 86 -1.24 -5.22 10.19
C ILE A 86 -0.60 -6.53 10.65
N LYS A 87 -0.27 -6.70 11.95
CA LYS A 87 0.22 -7.97 12.51
C LYS A 87 -0.76 -9.10 12.30
N LEU A 88 -2.04 -8.87 12.57
CA LEU A 88 -3.10 -9.87 12.36
C LEU A 88 -3.26 -10.22 10.88
N ALA A 89 -3.19 -9.22 9.99
CA ALA A 89 -3.21 -9.44 8.55
C ALA A 89 -2.02 -10.29 8.07
N LYS A 90 -0.81 -9.95 8.57
CA LYS A 90 0.41 -10.71 8.25
C LYS A 90 0.34 -12.13 8.78
N GLN A 91 -0.08 -12.32 10.03
CA GLN A 91 -0.25 -13.65 10.63
C GLN A 91 -1.20 -14.52 9.78
N PHE A 92 -2.33 -13.96 9.36
CA PHE A 92 -3.25 -14.67 8.47
C PHE A 92 -2.57 -15.09 7.17
N CYS A 93 -1.77 -14.21 6.56
CA CYS A 93 -1.02 -14.55 5.34
C CYS A 93 -0.01 -15.69 5.58
N ASP A 94 0.71 -15.65 6.70
CA ASP A 94 1.66 -16.70 7.09
C ASP A 94 0.94 -18.06 7.25
N GLU A 95 -0.24 -18.08 7.87
CA GLU A 95 -1.07 -19.28 8.03
C GLU A 95 -1.62 -19.84 6.69
N GLN A 96 -1.74 -18.96 5.68
CA GLN A 96 -2.15 -19.35 4.32
C GLN A 96 -0.96 -19.62 3.38
N ASP A 97 0.28 -19.63 3.88
CA ASP A 97 1.52 -19.76 3.09
C ASP A 97 1.62 -18.68 1.97
N ALA A 98 1.09 -17.50 2.23
CA ALA A 98 1.14 -16.36 1.34
C ALA A 98 2.22 -15.36 1.78
N LYS A 99 3.05 -14.92 0.84
CA LYS A 99 4.08 -13.89 1.10
C LYS A 99 3.42 -12.54 1.32
N PHE A 100 3.89 -11.80 2.32
CA PHE A 100 3.33 -10.50 2.71
C PHE A 100 4.24 -9.35 2.32
N CYS A 101 3.68 -8.32 1.70
CA CYS A 101 4.31 -7.05 1.39
C CYS A 101 3.52 -5.94 2.08
N LEU A 102 4.18 -5.15 2.91
CA LEU A 102 3.62 -3.94 3.50
C LEU A 102 4.07 -2.71 2.71
N VAL A 103 3.10 -1.94 2.21
CA VAL A 103 3.38 -0.62 1.63
C VAL A 103 3.53 0.39 2.75
N LEU A 104 4.68 1.05 2.81
CA LEU A 104 4.91 2.10 3.80
C LEU A 104 4.17 3.38 3.39
N PRO A 105 3.51 4.08 4.33
CA PRO A 105 2.91 5.37 4.04
C PRO A 105 3.99 6.36 3.63
N TRP A 106 3.70 7.20 2.67
CA TRP A 106 4.60 8.27 2.20
C TRP A 106 4.10 9.64 2.63
N LEU A 107 5.02 10.59 2.78
CA LEU A 107 4.66 11.97 3.10
C LEU A 107 3.84 12.56 1.94
N CYS A 108 2.84 13.35 2.28
CA CYS A 108 1.89 13.91 1.32
C CYS A 108 2.06 15.44 1.15
N GLY A 109 1.26 16.03 0.28
CA GLY A 109 1.24 17.49 0.04
C GLY A 109 0.53 18.28 1.13
N ALA A 110 -0.34 17.63 1.94
CA ALA A 110 -0.95 18.19 3.15
C ALA A 110 0.08 18.15 4.28
N GLU A 111 0.93 19.18 4.36
CA GLU A 111 2.11 19.21 5.24
C GLU A 111 1.77 19.01 6.72
N GLU A 112 0.59 19.43 7.14
CA GLU A 112 0.08 19.27 8.50
C GLU A 112 -0.10 17.82 8.95
N LEU A 113 -0.26 16.88 7.99
CA LEU A 113 -0.36 15.45 8.26
C LEU A 113 1.01 14.77 8.36
N ASN A 114 2.05 15.36 7.82
CA ASN A 114 3.33 14.68 7.64
C ASN A 114 3.99 14.25 8.95
N HIS A 115 3.83 14.99 10.05
CA HIS A 115 4.34 14.56 11.34
C HIS A 115 3.66 13.29 11.88
N LEU A 116 2.36 13.08 11.57
CA LEU A 116 1.64 11.86 11.92
C LEU A 116 2.08 10.70 11.03
N ILE A 117 2.24 10.97 9.72
CA ILE A 117 2.72 9.98 8.74
C ILE A 117 4.13 9.49 9.12
N GLU A 118 5.05 10.39 9.47
CA GLU A 118 6.41 10.02 9.91
C GLU A 118 6.40 9.13 11.15
N ARG A 119 5.52 9.41 12.12
CA ARG A 119 5.37 8.56 13.31
C ARG A 119 4.86 7.17 12.97
N LEU A 120 3.82 7.08 12.11
CA LEU A 120 3.27 5.81 11.66
C LEU A 120 4.32 5.02 10.86
N ARG A 121 4.98 5.69 9.91
CA ARG A 121 6.02 5.12 9.08
C ARG A 121 7.18 4.56 9.92
N SER A 122 7.66 5.33 10.90
CA SER A 122 8.73 4.90 11.81
C SER A 122 8.31 3.67 12.64
N ALA A 123 7.07 3.64 13.10
CA ALA A 123 6.52 2.50 13.83
C ALA A 123 6.41 1.25 12.94
N MET A 124 5.94 1.40 11.70
CA MET A 124 5.86 0.29 10.73
C MET A 124 7.26 -0.26 10.40
N ILE A 125 8.22 0.59 10.12
CA ILE A 125 9.61 0.15 9.85
C ILE A 125 10.17 -0.58 11.07
N GLY A 126 10.07 0.00 12.26
CA GLY A 126 10.59 -0.60 13.50
C GLY A 126 9.98 -1.96 13.83
N GLU A 127 8.71 -2.19 13.45
CA GLU A 127 8.04 -3.47 13.70
C GLU A 127 8.28 -4.50 12.59
N PHE A 128 8.24 -4.11 11.33
CA PHE A 128 8.15 -5.07 10.21
C PHE A 128 9.45 -5.23 9.42
N GLU A 129 10.48 -4.43 9.67
CA GLU A 129 11.77 -4.59 9.01
C GLU A 129 12.37 -5.99 9.31
N GLY A 130 12.73 -6.71 8.25
CA GLY A 130 13.20 -8.09 8.35
C GLY A 130 12.11 -9.15 8.56
N GLN A 131 10.84 -8.77 8.76
CA GLN A 131 9.72 -9.69 8.93
C GLN A 131 8.89 -9.90 7.66
N CYS A 132 8.85 -8.90 6.77
CA CYS A 132 8.19 -8.96 5.48
C CYS A 132 8.85 -8.01 4.48
N TYR A 133 8.38 -8.06 3.24
CA TYR A 133 8.83 -7.09 2.23
C TYR A 133 8.20 -5.71 2.50
N LEU A 134 9.02 -4.68 2.60
CA LEU A 134 8.56 -3.29 2.75
C LEU A 134 8.68 -2.58 1.39
N LEU A 135 7.55 -2.17 0.83
CA LEU A 135 7.52 -1.35 -0.37
C LEU A 135 7.49 0.13 0.02
N ASP A 136 8.56 0.83 -0.28
CA ASP A 136 8.75 2.23 0.08
C ASP A 136 8.77 3.13 -1.15
N PHE A 137 7.78 4.01 -1.26
CA PHE A 137 7.68 5.00 -2.32
C PHE A 137 8.35 6.35 -2.00
N GLU A 138 8.75 6.59 -0.76
CA GLU A 138 9.31 7.89 -0.34
C GLU A 138 10.48 8.36 -1.22
N PRO A 139 11.41 7.49 -1.67
CA PRO A 139 12.49 7.92 -2.56
C PRO A 139 12.04 8.52 -3.89
N MET A 140 10.87 8.09 -4.40
CA MET A 140 10.30 8.65 -5.65
C MET A 140 9.87 10.11 -5.46
N PHE A 141 9.28 10.43 -4.31
CA PHE A 141 8.75 11.76 -4.02
C PHE A 141 9.83 12.83 -3.79
N LEU A 142 11.07 12.43 -3.55
CA LEU A 142 12.20 13.33 -3.40
C LEU A 142 12.66 13.97 -4.71
N THR A 143 12.16 13.51 -5.84
CA THR A 143 12.60 13.97 -7.18
C THR A 143 12.03 15.32 -7.59
N LYS A 144 10.95 15.81 -6.96
CA LYS A 144 10.34 17.11 -7.22
C LYS A 144 10.63 18.10 -6.08
N LYS A 145 10.73 19.39 -6.44
CA LYS A 145 11.04 20.45 -5.49
C LYS A 145 9.92 20.69 -4.48
N HIS A 146 8.68 20.56 -4.92
CA HIS A 146 7.50 20.77 -4.08
C HIS A 146 6.66 19.50 -4.06
N ARG A 147 6.43 18.96 -2.87
CA ARG A 147 5.69 17.71 -2.70
C ARG A 147 4.25 17.78 -3.23
N MET A 148 3.57 18.92 -3.05
CA MET A 148 2.21 19.15 -3.56
C MET A 148 2.07 18.95 -5.10
N GLU A 149 3.16 18.99 -5.86
CA GLU A 149 3.13 18.73 -7.30
C GLU A 149 2.71 17.29 -7.65
N TRP A 150 2.82 16.35 -6.70
CA TRP A 150 2.46 14.95 -6.86
C TRP A 150 0.99 14.65 -6.57
N PHE A 151 0.29 15.56 -5.85
CA PHE A 151 -1.03 15.31 -5.31
C PHE A 151 -2.09 16.21 -5.93
N ILE A 152 -3.36 15.79 -5.85
CA ILE A 152 -4.50 16.64 -6.20
C ILE A 152 -4.68 17.72 -5.12
N TRP A 153 -5.72 18.52 -5.25
CA TRP A 153 -5.98 19.67 -4.39
C TRP A 153 -6.09 19.36 -2.88
N ASP A 154 -6.42 18.12 -2.51
CA ASP A 154 -6.51 17.71 -1.10
C ASP A 154 -5.14 17.42 -0.47
N GLY A 155 -4.09 17.36 -1.28
CA GLY A 155 -2.73 17.10 -0.84
C GLY A 155 -2.46 15.64 -0.40
N VAL A 156 -3.45 14.76 -0.43
CA VAL A 156 -3.36 13.36 0.01
C VAL A 156 -3.37 12.40 -1.16
N HIS A 157 -4.34 12.56 -2.07
CA HIS A 157 -4.50 11.63 -3.19
C HIS A 157 -3.60 12.01 -4.37
N PRO A 158 -2.91 11.02 -4.95
CA PRO A 158 -2.04 11.21 -6.11
C PRO A 158 -2.79 11.72 -7.34
N LYS A 159 -2.11 12.53 -8.16
CA LYS A 159 -2.57 12.84 -9.52
C LYS A 159 -2.47 11.60 -10.42
N ALA A 160 -3.11 11.65 -11.60
CA ALA A 160 -3.06 10.56 -12.57
C ALA A 160 -1.63 10.20 -13.00
N GLU A 161 -0.82 11.23 -13.33
CA GLU A 161 0.59 11.03 -13.65
C GLU A 161 1.43 10.51 -12.48
N THR A 162 0.99 10.78 -11.25
CA THR A 162 1.64 10.24 -10.05
C THR A 162 1.32 8.77 -9.87
N TYR A 163 0.08 8.35 -10.09
CA TYR A 163 -0.27 6.92 -10.08
C TYR A 163 0.53 6.14 -11.14
N GLU A 164 0.71 6.70 -12.34
CA GLU A 164 1.57 6.11 -13.37
C GLU A 164 3.02 6.00 -12.89
N ALA A 165 3.57 7.07 -12.28
CA ALA A 165 4.93 7.08 -11.74
C ALA A 165 5.11 6.06 -10.61
N LEU A 166 4.14 5.95 -9.68
CA LEU A 166 4.13 4.93 -8.62
C LEU A 166 4.18 3.51 -9.20
N GLY A 167 3.36 3.23 -10.20
CA GLY A 167 3.36 1.93 -10.88
C GLY A 167 4.67 1.62 -11.59
N ASN A 168 5.26 2.62 -12.27
CA ASN A 168 6.56 2.48 -12.92
C ASN A 168 7.69 2.22 -11.89
N PHE A 169 7.65 2.89 -10.75
CA PHE A 169 8.61 2.70 -9.66
C PHE A 169 8.46 1.32 -9.01
N ALA A 170 7.23 0.89 -8.72
CA ALA A 170 6.96 -0.38 -8.05
C ALA A 170 7.23 -1.61 -8.93
N SER A 171 7.09 -1.48 -10.25
CA SER A 171 7.18 -2.62 -11.18
C SER A 171 8.44 -3.47 -11.00
N PRO A 172 9.68 -2.93 -11.09
CA PRO A 172 10.90 -3.72 -10.93
C PRO A 172 11.07 -4.25 -9.50
N LEU A 173 10.54 -3.55 -8.49
CA LEU A 173 10.63 -3.95 -7.09
C LEU A 173 9.74 -5.17 -6.82
N LEU A 174 8.50 -5.15 -7.30
CA LEU A 174 7.56 -6.26 -7.14
C LEU A 174 7.95 -7.47 -8.01
N GLU A 175 8.52 -7.27 -9.20
CA GLU A 175 9.09 -8.37 -9.98
C GLU A 175 10.23 -9.10 -9.24
N ARG A 176 11.08 -8.35 -8.54
CA ARG A 176 12.14 -8.92 -7.71
C ARG A 176 11.56 -9.67 -6.53
N TRP A 177 10.65 -9.04 -5.78
CA TRP A 177 10.01 -9.65 -4.61
C TRP A 177 9.36 -10.99 -4.93
N ILE A 178 8.62 -11.11 -6.04
CA ILE A 178 7.99 -12.36 -6.42
C ILE A 178 8.95 -13.43 -6.94
N LYS A 179 10.17 -13.06 -7.34
CA LYS A 179 11.21 -14.02 -7.78
C LYS A 179 12.01 -14.56 -6.60
N GLU A 180 12.27 -13.73 -5.60
CA GLU A 180 13.09 -14.05 -4.42
C GLU A 180 12.26 -14.69 -3.28
N GLY A 181 10.96 -14.56 -3.29
CA GLY A 181 10.01 -15.18 -2.36
C GLY A 181 9.32 -16.37 -2.98
#